data_2cda1cb0087947a6257a3c62dfaa741f
#
_entry.id   2cda1cb0087947a6257a3c62dfaa741f
#
_cell.length_a   1.000
_cell.length_b   1.000
_cell.length_c   1.000
_cell.angle_alpha   90.00
_cell.angle_beta   90.00
_cell.angle_gamma   90.00
#
_symmetry.space_group_name_H-M   'P 1'
#
loop_
_entity.id
_entity.type
_entity.pdbx_description
1 polymer ?
#
loop_
_entity_poly.entity_id
_entity_poly.type
_entity_poly.pdbx_seq_one_letter_code
_entity_poly.pdbx_strand_id
1 'polypeptide(L)'
;MLGVYETFVRERCAIPVFAGLKSDSEKFPGAVETMALEAMVQDRKAIQAGTSHFLGQNFARASGIQFQTREGKQEFGWTTSWGMTTRMVGTVVMAHGDDDGVVLPPRIAPTHIVILPITTREETRANVLETCDRLAAELRAKRFLDDVVIEVEVDRRDLGGGVKNWEWIKKGVPLRVEIGPRDLEKNSVTVSRRDQPVKNKESMRLDEFTARAPEILVSIQDSLHTHAKEFRDANTHEINSKKDFYDFFTAKNPSKPEIHGGFALAHWNGSREIEEQIKDDLKVTIRVIPLDDSSEPGQCIFTGEPSARRVVWAKSY
;
A
#
# COMPACT_ATOMS: atom_id res chain seq x y z
N MET A 1 13.17 10.01 -8.99
CA MET A 1 12.92 8.65 -8.44
C MET A 1 11.73 8.61 -7.48
N LEU A 2 11.57 9.60 -6.58
CA LEU A 2 10.42 9.59 -5.66
C LEU A 2 9.08 9.40 -6.36
N GLY A 3 8.81 10.15 -7.43
CA GLY A 3 7.57 10.02 -8.21
C GLY A 3 7.35 8.63 -8.83
N VAL A 4 8.43 7.92 -9.21
CA VAL A 4 8.34 6.53 -9.69
C VAL A 4 7.85 5.61 -8.56
N TYR A 5 8.40 5.79 -7.35
CA TYR A 5 7.97 5.03 -6.19
C TYR A 5 6.54 5.39 -5.76
N GLU A 6 6.19 6.67 -5.81
CA GLU A 6 4.82 7.13 -5.52
C GLU A 6 3.81 6.47 -6.45
N THR A 7 4.08 6.49 -7.77
CA THR A 7 3.25 5.81 -8.77
C THR A 7 3.13 4.31 -8.47
N PHE A 8 4.25 3.64 -8.14
CA PHE A 8 4.22 2.23 -7.78
C PHE A 8 3.36 1.96 -6.53
N VAL A 9 3.56 2.71 -5.45
CA VAL A 9 2.83 2.50 -4.19
C VAL A 9 1.35 2.80 -4.36
N ARG A 10 1.02 3.90 -5.03
CA ARG A 10 -0.37 4.31 -5.26
C ARG A 10 -1.09 3.40 -6.24
N GLU A 11 -0.49 3.14 -7.40
CA GLU A 11 -1.21 2.47 -8.50
C GLU A 11 -1.06 0.96 -8.46
N ARG A 12 0.10 0.43 -8.03
CA ARG A 12 0.31 -1.02 -7.97
C ARG A 12 -0.09 -1.59 -6.62
N CYS A 13 0.35 -0.96 -5.52
CA CYS A 13 0.02 -1.42 -4.17
C CYS A 13 -1.33 -0.90 -3.66
N ALA A 14 -2.03 -0.02 -4.39
CA ALA A 14 -3.29 0.60 -4.00
C ALA A 14 -3.22 1.35 -2.64
N ILE A 15 -2.06 1.94 -2.31
CA ILE A 15 -1.83 2.62 -1.04
C ILE A 15 -1.59 4.12 -1.27
N PRO A 16 -2.42 5.01 -0.72
CA PRO A 16 -2.21 6.44 -0.77
C PRO A 16 -1.07 6.84 0.17
N VAL A 17 -0.21 7.78 -0.27
CA VAL A 17 0.94 8.25 0.49
C VAL A 17 1.00 9.76 0.56
N PHE A 18 1.70 10.28 1.58
CA PHE A 18 2.23 11.64 1.60
C PHE A 18 3.67 11.62 1.09
N ALA A 19 3.96 12.47 0.11
CA ALA A 19 5.30 12.68 -0.42
C ALA A 19 5.88 13.98 0.15
N GLY A 20 7.13 13.95 0.62
CA GLY A 20 7.71 15.15 1.17
C GLY A 20 9.19 15.03 1.50
N LEU A 21 9.77 16.14 1.97
CA LEU A 21 11.12 16.22 2.50
C LEU A 21 11.15 15.73 3.95
N LYS A 22 12.22 15.07 4.34
CA LYS A 22 12.54 14.82 5.74
C LYS A 22 13.08 16.08 6.40
N SER A 23 12.77 16.27 7.68
CA SER A 23 13.44 17.26 8.50
C SER A 23 14.94 16.97 8.64
N ASP A 24 15.71 17.94 9.08
CA ASP A 24 17.16 17.77 9.29
C ASP A 24 17.47 16.68 10.31
N SER A 25 16.59 16.46 11.30
CA SER A 25 16.74 15.40 12.32
C SER A 25 16.45 14.01 11.78
N GLU A 26 15.55 13.89 10.80
CA GLU A 26 15.06 12.60 10.29
C GLU A 26 15.64 12.25 8.90
N LYS A 27 16.44 13.14 8.28
CA LYS A 27 17.08 12.85 7.00
C LYS A 27 18.17 11.79 7.13
N PHE A 28 18.46 11.12 6.03
CA PHE A 28 19.53 10.12 5.98
C PHE A 28 20.89 10.77 6.32
N PRO A 29 21.66 10.19 7.27
CA PRO A 29 22.94 10.76 7.68
C PRO A 29 23.91 10.90 6.50
N GLY A 30 24.40 12.13 6.30
CA GLY A 30 25.29 12.46 5.19
C GLY A 30 24.59 12.87 3.88
N ALA A 31 23.27 12.76 3.78
CA ALA A 31 22.53 13.33 2.67
C ALA A 31 22.39 14.85 2.80
N VAL A 32 22.39 15.55 1.66
CA VAL A 32 22.02 16.97 1.58
C VAL A 32 20.52 17.09 1.80
N GLU A 33 19.74 16.28 1.08
CA GLU A 33 18.29 16.19 1.19
C GLU A 33 17.83 14.73 1.17
N THR A 34 16.75 14.44 1.90
CA THR A 34 16.05 13.16 1.86
C THR A 34 14.57 13.41 1.60
N MET A 35 14.07 12.80 0.54
CA MET A 35 12.64 12.74 0.24
C MET A 35 12.10 11.37 0.64
N ALA A 36 10.86 11.32 1.12
CA ALA A 36 10.21 10.09 1.54
C ALA A 36 8.74 10.03 1.12
N LEU A 37 8.24 8.80 1.06
CA LEU A 37 6.82 8.48 0.94
C LEU A 37 6.37 7.86 2.26
N GLU A 38 5.31 8.40 2.84
CA GLU A 38 4.74 7.93 4.10
C GLU A 38 3.31 7.44 3.89
N ALA A 39 3.08 6.18 4.19
CA ALA A 39 1.77 5.55 4.17
C ALA A 39 1.17 5.47 5.58
N MET A 40 -0.15 5.45 5.69
CA MET A 40 -0.85 5.10 6.92
C MET A 40 -1.29 3.63 6.85
N VAL A 41 -1.08 2.89 7.92
CA VAL A 41 -1.56 1.52 8.07
C VAL A 41 -2.72 1.44 9.07
N GLN A 42 -3.38 0.29 9.19
CA GLN A 42 -4.68 0.17 9.87
C GLN A 42 -4.66 0.52 11.37
N ASP A 43 -3.50 0.49 12.03
CA ASP A 43 -3.35 0.98 13.41
C ASP A 43 -3.05 2.48 13.49
N ARG A 44 -3.23 3.22 12.39
CA ARG A 44 -3.04 4.67 12.23
C ARG A 44 -1.61 5.16 12.39
N LYS A 45 -0.62 4.26 12.40
CA LYS A 45 0.78 4.65 12.38
C LYS A 45 1.27 4.89 10.96
N ALA A 46 2.32 5.70 10.87
CA ALA A 46 3.06 5.90 9.64
C ALA A 46 4.02 4.74 9.36
N ILE A 47 4.18 4.42 8.09
CA ILE A 47 5.25 3.57 7.60
C ILE A 47 5.90 4.20 6.38
N GLN A 48 7.23 4.26 6.40
CA GLN A 48 7.99 4.78 5.27
C GLN A 48 8.00 3.77 4.13
N ALA A 49 7.35 4.14 3.02
CA ALA A 49 7.17 3.29 1.85
C ALA A 49 8.34 3.35 0.85
N GLY A 50 9.10 4.43 0.84
CA GLY A 50 10.26 4.57 -0.01
C GLY A 50 11.00 5.88 0.23
N THR A 51 12.27 5.95 -0.18
CA THR A 51 13.10 7.14 -0.03
C THR A 51 13.92 7.45 -1.28
N SER A 52 14.22 8.72 -1.44
CA SER A 52 15.15 9.22 -2.46
C SER A 52 16.05 10.27 -1.79
N HIS A 53 17.36 10.02 -1.84
CA HIS A 53 18.37 10.86 -1.19
C HIS A 53 19.20 11.58 -2.24
N PHE A 54 19.36 12.88 -2.09
CA PHE A 54 20.38 13.64 -2.75
C PHE A 54 21.60 13.72 -1.82
N LEU A 55 22.68 13.02 -2.20
CA LEU A 55 23.88 12.89 -1.35
C LEU A 55 24.90 14.01 -1.62
N GLY A 56 24.68 14.81 -2.67
CA GLY A 56 25.66 15.78 -3.11
C GLY A 56 27.01 15.12 -3.44
N GLN A 57 28.09 15.68 -2.95
CA GLN A 57 29.45 15.14 -3.05
C GLN A 57 29.94 14.46 -1.76
N ASN A 58 29.13 14.38 -0.70
CA ASN A 58 29.59 13.96 0.63
C ASN A 58 30.18 12.54 0.60
N PHE A 59 29.45 11.59 0.02
CA PHE A 59 29.90 10.20 -0.11
C PHE A 59 31.02 10.05 -1.15
N ALA A 60 30.95 10.80 -2.24
CA ALA A 60 31.99 10.79 -3.26
C ALA A 60 33.34 11.24 -2.69
N ARG A 61 33.34 12.29 -1.85
CA ARG A 61 34.56 12.76 -1.16
C ARG A 61 35.08 11.73 -0.16
N ALA A 62 34.20 11.15 0.65
CA ALA A 62 34.57 10.15 1.65
C ALA A 62 35.13 8.86 1.01
N SER A 63 34.63 8.48 -0.18
CA SER A 63 35.02 7.25 -0.89
C SER A 63 36.04 7.49 -2.01
N GLY A 64 36.48 8.74 -2.24
CA GLY A 64 37.42 9.05 -3.30
C GLY A 64 36.87 8.90 -4.73
N ILE A 65 35.55 8.99 -4.91
CA ILE A 65 34.88 8.82 -6.21
C ILE A 65 35.03 10.09 -7.02
N GLN A 66 35.91 10.06 -8.01
CA GLN A 66 36.20 11.19 -8.91
C GLN A 66 35.99 10.80 -10.37
N PHE A 67 35.74 11.80 -11.19
CA PHE A 67 35.68 11.66 -12.64
C PHE A 67 36.50 12.79 -13.29
N GLN A 68 36.95 12.54 -14.53
CA GLN A 68 37.63 13.55 -15.31
C GLN A 68 36.64 14.37 -16.12
N THR A 69 36.67 15.69 -15.95
CA THR A 69 35.83 16.61 -16.73
C THR A 69 36.30 16.69 -18.18
N ARG A 70 35.52 17.31 -19.04
CA ARG A 70 35.92 17.55 -20.45
C ARG A 70 37.19 18.37 -20.59
N GLU A 71 37.49 19.22 -19.61
CA GLU A 71 38.68 20.06 -19.52
C GLU A 71 39.88 19.32 -18.91
N GLY A 72 39.75 18.02 -18.61
CA GLY A 72 40.81 17.21 -18.04
C GLY A 72 41.04 17.36 -16.54
N LYS A 73 40.16 18.07 -15.81
CA LYS A 73 40.23 18.23 -14.35
C LYS A 73 39.59 17.06 -13.63
N GLN A 74 40.10 16.69 -12.47
CA GLN A 74 39.48 15.72 -11.58
C GLN A 74 38.46 16.42 -10.68
N GLU A 75 37.22 15.94 -10.67
CA GLU A 75 36.15 16.45 -9.80
C GLU A 75 35.42 15.29 -9.09
N PHE A 76 34.92 15.56 -7.88
CA PHE A 76 34.10 14.60 -7.16
C PHE A 76 32.71 14.46 -7.79
N GLY A 77 32.23 13.23 -7.91
CA GLY A 77 30.90 12.94 -8.45
C GLY A 77 29.78 13.47 -7.52
N TRP A 78 28.72 13.95 -8.15
CA TRP A 78 27.45 14.18 -7.48
C TRP A 78 26.67 12.90 -7.47
N THR A 79 26.16 12.48 -6.31
CA THR A 79 25.56 11.17 -6.13
C THR A 79 24.16 11.27 -5.58
N THR A 80 23.33 10.27 -5.94
CA THR A 80 21.99 10.05 -5.39
C THR A 80 21.90 8.62 -4.92
N SER A 81 21.03 8.36 -3.93
CA SER A 81 20.67 7.02 -3.49
C SER A 81 19.16 6.95 -3.31
N TRP A 82 18.56 5.89 -3.76
CA TRP A 82 17.12 5.71 -3.65
C TRP A 82 16.81 4.23 -3.51
N GLY A 83 15.78 3.93 -2.73
CA GLY A 83 15.44 2.55 -2.41
C GLY A 83 14.01 2.38 -1.92
N MET A 84 13.50 1.21 -2.24
CA MET A 84 12.31 0.62 -1.67
C MET A 84 12.68 -0.80 -1.24
N THR A 85 12.30 -1.19 -0.04
CA THR A 85 12.73 -2.46 0.55
C THR A 85 11.57 -3.46 0.65
N THR A 86 11.87 -4.68 1.08
CA THR A 86 10.88 -5.72 1.39
C THR A 86 9.89 -5.31 2.48
N ARG A 87 10.12 -4.18 3.20
CA ARG A 87 9.13 -3.55 4.07
C ARG A 87 7.79 -3.33 3.34
N MET A 88 7.81 -3.09 2.03
CA MET A 88 6.59 -2.91 1.24
C MET A 88 5.66 -4.12 1.25
N VAL A 89 6.18 -5.33 1.38
CA VAL A 89 5.35 -6.53 1.55
C VAL A 89 4.53 -6.43 2.84
N GLY A 90 5.21 -6.08 3.96
CA GLY A 90 4.54 -5.82 5.23
C GLY A 90 3.56 -4.64 5.15
N THR A 91 3.91 -3.58 4.42
CA THR A 91 3.03 -2.42 4.25
C THR A 91 1.73 -2.80 3.54
N VAL A 92 1.78 -3.61 2.48
CA VAL A 92 0.58 -4.12 1.78
C VAL A 92 -0.30 -4.94 2.72
N VAL A 93 0.31 -5.83 3.52
CA VAL A 93 -0.43 -6.64 4.50
C VAL A 93 -1.08 -5.76 5.57
N MET A 94 -0.35 -4.79 6.12
CA MET A 94 -0.86 -3.88 7.16
C MET A 94 -1.88 -2.85 6.64
N ALA A 95 -1.86 -2.55 5.33
CA ALA A 95 -2.81 -1.61 4.74
C ALA A 95 -4.12 -2.28 4.31
N HIS A 96 -4.06 -3.50 3.78
CA HIS A 96 -5.22 -4.15 3.14
C HIS A 96 -5.65 -5.45 3.82
N GLY A 97 -4.77 -6.14 4.55
CA GLY A 97 -5.07 -7.41 5.19
C GLY A 97 -6.21 -7.30 6.22
N ASP A 98 -6.88 -8.41 6.46
CA ASP A 98 -7.92 -8.55 7.48
C ASP A 98 -7.65 -9.78 8.37
N ASP A 99 -8.59 -10.10 9.27
CA ASP A 99 -8.46 -11.25 10.19
C ASP A 99 -8.44 -12.60 9.46
N ASP A 100 -8.89 -12.65 8.22
CA ASP A 100 -8.92 -13.85 7.38
C ASP A 100 -7.60 -14.05 6.60
N GLY A 101 -6.75 -13.03 6.51
CA GLY A 101 -5.43 -13.12 5.88
C GLY A 101 -5.08 -11.94 4.97
N VAL A 102 -4.21 -12.20 4.01
CA VAL A 102 -3.76 -11.17 3.08
C VAL A 102 -4.87 -10.77 2.12
N VAL A 103 -4.89 -9.49 1.73
CA VAL A 103 -5.70 -8.96 0.63
C VAL A 103 -4.75 -8.32 -0.37
N LEU A 104 -4.62 -8.90 -1.55
CA LEU A 104 -3.67 -8.42 -2.55
C LEU A 104 -4.36 -7.56 -3.60
N PRO A 105 -3.88 -6.34 -3.83
CA PRO A 105 -4.25 -5.58 -5.00
C PRO A 105 -3.96 -6.36 -6.29
N PRO A 106 -4.88 -6.44 -7.26
CA PRO A 106 -4.68 -7.21 -8.47
C PRO A 106 -3.38 -6.91 -9.22
N ARG A 107 -2.92 -5.65 -9.23
CA ARG A 107 -1.68 -5.26 -9.93
C ARG A 107 -0.39 -5.86 -9.36
N ILE A 108 -0.42 -6.43 -8.16
CA ILE A 108 0.73 -7.08 -7.52
C ILE A 108 0.46 -8.54 -7.13
N ALA A 109 -0.75 -9.02 -7.33
CA ALA A 109 -1.10 -10.40 -7.03
C ALA A 109 -0.42 -11.37 -8.00
N PRO A 110 0.30 -12.40 -7.53
CA PRO A 110 0.92 -13.40 -8.41
C PRO A 110 -0.10 -14.31 -9.10
N THR A 111 -1.30 -14.44 -8.52
CA THR A 111 -2.45 -15.13 -9.09
C THR A 111 -3.65 -14.21 -8.94
N HIS A 112 -4.28 -13.86 -10.06
CA HIS A 112 -5.43 -12.95 -10.08
C HIS A 112 -6.74 -13.68 -9.82
N ILE A 113 -6.87 -14.87 -10.40
CA ILE A 113 -8.07 -15.69 -10.35
C ILE A 113 -7.69 -17.12 -10.00
N VAL A 114 -8.32 -17.69 -9.00
CA VAL A 114 -8.26 -19.14 -8.76
C VAL A 114 -9.61 -19.77 -9.08
N ILE A 115 -9.60 -20.84 -9.88
CA ILE A 115 -10.76 -21.65 -10.18
C ILE A 115 -10.74 -22.87 -9.26
N LEU A 116 -11.84 -23.07 -8.55
CA LEU A 116 -12.04 -24.13 -7.55
C LEU A 116 -13.04 -25.16 -8.11
N PRO A 117 -12.58 -26.26 -8.73
CA PRO A 117 -13.45 -27.34 -9.15
C PRO A 117 -14.12 -28.00 -7.94
N ILE A 118 -15.45 -28.14 -7.98
CA ILE A 118 -16.25 -28.88 -7.01
C ILE A 118 -16.57 -30.26 -7.60
N THR A 119 -15.73 -31.24 -7.29
CA THR A 119 -15.75 -32.58 -7.87
C THR A 119 -16.24 -33.63 -6.88
N THR A 120 -17.41 -33.40 -6.29
CA THR A 120 -18.00 -34.33 -5.29
C THR A 120 -18.56 -35.63 -5.89
N ARG A 121 -18.78 -35.68 -7.22
CA ARG A 121 -19.29 -36.83 -7.93
C ARG A 121 -18.34 -37.24 -9.04
N GLU A 122 -17.90 -38.50 -9.06
CA GLU A 122 -16.96 -39.01 -10.05
C GLU A 122 -17.49 -38.89 -11.49
N GLU A 123 -18.79 -39.12 -11.68
CA GLU A 123 -19.47 -39.07 -12.97
C GLU A 123 -19.37 -37.71 -13.67
N THR A 124 -19.30 -36.63 -12.91
CA THR A 124 -19.26 -35.24 -13.42
C THR A 124 -17.86 -34.63 -13.36
N ARG A 125 -16.90 -35.31 -12.72
CA ARG A 125 -15.56 -34.81 -12.47
C ARG A 125 -14.84 -34.35 -13.74
N ALA A 126 -14.86 -35.20 -14.77
CA ALA A 126 -14.21 -34.92 -16.06
C ALA A 126 -14.75 -33.64 -16.70
N ASN A 127 -16.07 -33.48 -16.76
CA ASN A 127 -16.73 -32.32 -17.37
C ASN A 127 -16.48 -31.02 -16.57
N VAL A 128 -16.45 -31.12 -15.23
CA VAL A 128 -16.10 -29.94 -14.37
C VAL A 128 -14.68 -29.50 -14.65
N LEU A 129 -13.72 -30.42 -14.67
CA LEU A 129 -12.31 -30.11 -14.91
C LEU A 129 -12.09 -29.55 -16.32
N GLU A 130 -12.69 -30.12 -17.34
CA GLU A 130 -12.62 -29.62 -18.72
C GLU A 130 -13.16 -28.18 -18.83
N THR A 131 -14.29 -27.90 -18.17
CA THR A 131 -14.85 -26.53 -18.15
C THR A 131 -13.93 -25.56 -17.42
N CYS A 132 -13.33 -25.98 -16.29
CA CYS A 132 -12.37 -25.16 -15.58
C CYS A 132 -11.13 -24.85 -16.44
N ASP A 133 -10.64 -25.85 -17.21
CA ASP A 133 -9.47 -25.64 -18.07
C ASP A 133 -9.78 -24.72 -19.25
N ARG A 134 -10.93 -24.86 -19.86
CA ARG A 134 -11.38 -23.97 -20.93
C ARG A 134 -11.51 -22.52 -20.40
N LEU A 135 -12.20 -22.35 -19.27
CA LEU A 135 -12.33 -21.03 -18.65
C LEU A 135 -10.96 -20.43 -18.31
N ALA A 136 -10.05 -21.21 -17.73
CA ALA A 136 -8.70 -20.74 -17.42
C ALA A 136 -7.94 -20.30 -18.68
N ALA A 137 -8.05 -21.04 -19.77
CA ALA A 137 -7.42 -20.68 -21.04
C ALA A 137 -7.99 -19.37 -21.62
N GLU A 138 -9.31 -19.22 -21.60
CA GLU A 138 -9.99 -18.01 -22.07
C GLU A 138 -9.61 -16.77 -21.23
N LEU A 139 -9.52 -16.91 -19.91
CA LEU A 139 -9.13 -15.82 -19.02
C LEU A 139 -7.66 -15.43 -19.17
N ARG A 140 -6.75 -16.39 -19.33
CA ARG A 140 -5.31 -16.13 -19.59
C ARG A 140 -5.06 -15.41 -20.91
N ALA A 141 -5.96 -15.49 -21.86
CA ALA A 141 -5.89 -14.73 -23.11
C ALA A 141 -6.29 -13.26 -22.94
N LYS A 142 -6.84 -12.88 -21.78
CA LYS A 142 -7.29 -11.51 -21.49
C LYS A 142 -6.23 -10.71 -20.74
N ARG A 143 -6.43 -9.41 -20.76
CA ARG A 143 -5.61 -8.42 -20.05
C ARG A 143 -6.51 -7.46 -19.29
N PHE A 144 -5.98 -6.84 -18.24
CA PHE A 144 -6.63 -5.76 -17.52
C PHE A 144 -5.62 -4.65 -17.25
N LEU A 145 -6.09 -3.42 -16.97
CA LEU A 145 -5.24 -2.26 -16.72
C LEU A 145 -4.10 -2.15 -17.73
N ASP A 146 -4.49 -1.92 -18.98
CA ASP A 146 -3.70 -1.67 -20.17
C ASP A 146 -2.86 -2.85 -20.67
N ASP A 147 -2.19 -3.62 -19.81
CA ASP A 147 -1.24 -4.61 -20.28
C ASP A 147 -0.99 -5.81 -19.37
N VAL A 148 -1.68 -5.91 -18.22
CA VAL A 148 -1.45 -7.01 -17.28
C VAL A 148 -2.20 -8.26 -17.74
N VAL A 149 -1.45 -9.31 -18.07
CA VAL A 149 -2.01 -10.63 -18.38
C VAL A 149 -2.71 -11.21 -17.15
N ILE A 150 -3.89 -11.78 -17.30
CA ILE A 150 -4.60 -12.42 -16.20
C ILE A 150 -3.94 -13.75 -15.86
N GLU A 151 -3.36 -13.85 -14.67
CA GLU A 151 -2.81 -15.10 -14.13
C GLU A 151 -3.91 -15.90 -13.44
N VAL A 152 -4.13 -17.13 -13.92
CA VAL A 152 -5.20 -18.00 -13.46
C VAL A 152 -4.63 -19.33 -12.98
N GLU A 153 -5.05 -19.77 -11.80
CA GLU A 153 -4.75 -21.11 -11.29
C GLU A 153 -6.02 -21.96 -11.19
N VAL A 154 -5.92 -23.23 -11.54
CA VAL A 154 -6.99 -24.24 -11.32
C VAL A 154 -6.54 -25.15 -10.20
N ASP A 155 -7.21 -25.09 -9.05
CA ASP A 155 -6.85 -25.90 -7.88
C ASP A 155 -7.39 -27.34 -8.02
N ARG A 156 -6.55 -28.22 -8.58
CA ARG A 156 -6.89 -29.63 -8.84
C ARG A 156 -6.62 -30.57 -7.67
N ARG A 157 -6.15 -30.03 -6.54
CA ARG A 157 -5.82 -30.85 -5.37
C ARG A 157 -7.07 -31.60 -4.89
N ASP A 158 -6.88 -32.83 -4.44
CA ASP A 158 -7.96 -33.64 -3.88
C ASP A 158 -8.21 -33.26 -2.40
N LEU A 159 -8.81 -32.10 -2.22
CA LEU A 159 -9.16 -31.51 -0.92
C LEU A 159 -10.61 -31.02 -0.95
N GLY A 160 -11.26 -31.02 0.20
CA GLY A 160 -12.60 -30.45 0.33
C GLY A 160 -12.66 -28.99 -0.12
N GLY A 161 -13.72 -28.60 -0.82
CA GLY A 161 -13.87 -27.25 -1.39
C GLY A 161 -13.71 -26.13 -0.38
N GLY A 162 -14.21 -26.32 0.86
CA GLY A 162 -14.03 -25.35 1.95
C GLY A 162 -12.56 -25.15 2.35
N VAL A 163 -11.76 -26.22 2.37
CA VAL A 163 -10.33 -26.15 2.69
C VAL A 163 -9.59 -25.37 1.61
N LYS A 164 -9.81 -25.71 0.34
CA LYS A 164 -9.22 -24.98 -0.80
C LYS A 164 -9.59 -23.52 -0.75
N ASN A 165 -10.87 -23.20 -0.62
CA ASN A 165 -11.35 -21.82 -0.59
C ASN A 165 -10.68 -21.01 0.53
N TRP A 166 -10.56 -21.60 1.73
CA TRP A 166 -9.93 -20.95 2.88
C TRP A 166 -8.43 -20.69 2.69
N GLU A 167 -7.71 -21.64 2.10
CA GLU A 167 -6.29 -21.45 1.80
C GLU A 167 -6.06 -20.29 0.80
N TRP A 168 -6.93 -20.16 -0.20
CA TRP A 168 -6.84 -19.08 -1.18
C TRP A 168 -7.28 -17.72 -0.63
N ILE A 169 -8.19 -17.70 0.35
CA ILE A 169 -8.51 -16.49 1.12
C ILE A 169 -7.26 -16.01 1.85
N LYS A 170 -6.59 -16.89 2.60
CA LYS A 170 -5.36 -16.55 3.34
C LYS A 170 -4.26 -16.02 2.42
N LYS A 171 -4.13 -16.56 1.21
CA LYS A 171 -3.17 -16.11 0.19
C LYS A 171 -3.53 -14.77 -0.45
N GLY A 172 -4.73 -14.28 -0.21
CA GLY A 172 -5.17 -12.97 -0.72
C GLY A 172 -5.48 -12.91 -2.20
N VAL A 173 -5.82 -14.03 -2.83
CA VAL A 173 -6.16 -14.05 -4.27
C VAL A 173 -7.38 -13.17 -4.54
N PRO A 174 -7.30 -12.22 -5.48
CA PRO A 174 -8.37 -11.25 -5.73
C PRO A 174 -9.73 -11.86 -6.07
N LEU A 175 -9.74 -12.88 -6.94
CA LEU A 175 -10.99 -13.56 -7.35
C LEU A 175 -10.90 -15.07 -7.13
N ARG A 176 -11.92 -15.62 -6.54
CA ARG A 176 -12.14 -17.07 -6.42
C ARG A 176 -13.40 -17.43 -7.18
N VAL A 177 -13.31 -18.47 -8.01
CA VAL A 177 -14.38 -18.93 -8.89
C VAL A 177 -14.66 -20.40 -8.61
N GLU A 178 -15.83 -20.71 -8.11
CA GLU A 178 -16.27 -22.08 -7.86
C GLU A 178 -17.07 -22.58 -9.08
N ILE A 179 -16.79 -23.82 -9.52
CA ILE A 179 -17.52 -24.50 -10.60
C ILE A 179 -17.81 -25.91 -10.16
N GLY A 180 -19.08 -26.27 -10.10
CA GLY A 180 -19.55 -27.60 -9.78
C GLY A 180 -20.62 -28.11 -10.76
N PRO A 181 -21.17 -29.35 -10.55
CA PRO A 181 -22.15 -29.92 -11.44
C PRO A 181 -23.41 -29.06 -11.66
N ARG A 182 -23.88 -28.39 -10.60
CA ARG A 182 -25.03 -27.47 -10.66
C ARG A 182 -24.76 -26.21 -11.48
N ASP A 183 -23.51 -25.74 -11.46
CA ASP A 183 -23.09 -24.57 -12.21
C ASP A 183 -22.98 -24.92 -13.71
N LEU A 184 -22.53 -26.16 -14.04
CA LEU A 184 -22.52 -26.66 -15.42
C LEU A 184 -23.92 -26.72 -16.02
N GLU A 185 -24.92 -27.26 -15.28
CA GLU A 185 -26.30 -27.34 -15.72
C GLU A 185 -26.89 -25.98 -16.07
N LYS A 186 -26.46 -24.91 -15.38
CA LYS A 186 -26.94 -23.55 -15.55
C LYS A 186 -26.02 -22.69 -16.44
N ASN A 187 -24.93 -23.25 -16.94
CA ASN A 187 -23.86 -22.51 -17.61
C ASN A 187 -23.43 -21.27 -16.81
N SER A 188 -23.18 -21.48 -15.52
CA SER A 188 -22.86 -20.39 -14.55
C SER A 188 -21.58 -20.71 -13.78
N VAL A 189 -21.10 -19.71 -13.06
CA VAL A 189 -20.01 -19.79 -12.10
C VAL A 189 -20.41 -19.07 -10.81
N THR A 190 -19.83 -19.44 -9.68
CA THR A 190 -19.97 -18.71 -8.42
C THR A 190 -18.69 -17.96 -8.14
N VAL A 191 -18.76 -16.64 -8.08
CA VAL A 191 -17.63 -15.71 -7.92
C VAL A 191 -17.60 -15.11 -6.53
N SER A 192 -16.41 -15.01 -5.95
CA SER A 192 -16.16 -14.32 -4.68
C SER A 192 -14.97 -13.42 -4.81
N ARG A 193 -15.13 -12.16 -4.38
CA ARG A 193 -14.07 -11.13 -4.35
C ARG A 193 -13.38 -11.14 -2.99
N ARG A 194 -12.06 -10.86 -2.97
CA ARG A 194 -11.30 -10.82 -1.72
C ARG A 194 -11.40 -9.48 -0.97
N ASP A 195 -11.75 -8.41 -1.67
CA ASP A 195 -12.01 -7.08 -1.10
C ASP A 195 -13.41 -6.93 -0.48
N GLN A 196 -14.18 -8.01 -0.42
CA GLN A 196 -15.52 -8.05 0.15
C GLN A 196 -15.63 -9.14 1.21
N PRO A 197 -16.65 -9.08 2.10
CA PRO A 197 -16.90 -10.14 3.08
C PRO A 197 -16.97 -11.52 2.43
N VAL A 198 -16.32 -12.51 3.04
CA VAL A 198 -16.19 -13.89 2.52
C VAL A 198 -17.52 -14.53 2.15
N LYS A 199 -18.61 -14.12 2.80
CA LYS A 199 -19.98 -14.63 2.57
C LYS A 199 -20.61 -14.08 1.28
N ASN A 200 -20.06 -13.01 0.71
CA ASN A 200 -20.57 -12.40 -0.50
C ASN A 200 -20.14 -13.26 -1.70
N LYS A 201 -21.09 -14.01 -2.22
CA LYS A 201 -20.93 -14.83 -3.43
C LYS A 201 -21.94 -14.37 -4.46
N GLU A 202 -21.50 -14.21 -5.68
CA GLU A 202 -22.33 -13.85 -6.83
C GLU A 202 -22.34 -15.00 -7.82
N SER A 203 -23.54 -15.42 -8.26
CA SER A 203 -23.67 -16.37 -9.37
C SER A 203 -23.90 -15.59 -10.65
N MET A 204 -23.10 -15.84 -11.67
CA MET A 204 -23.26 -15.23 -12.98
C MET A 204 -23.03 -16.23 -14.10
N ARG A 205 -23.50 -15.93 -15.30
CA ARG A 205 -23.26 -16.79 -16.46
C ARG A 205 -21.77 -16.87 -16.75
N LEU A 206 -21.32 -18.03 -17.23
CA LEU A 206 -19.90 -18.28 -17.51
C LEU A 206 -19.36 -17.33 -18.59
N ASP A 207 -20.12 -17.09 -19.65
CA ASP A 207 -19.77 -16.14 -20.72
C ASP A 207 -19.72 -14.68 -20.22
N GLU A 208 -20.67 -14.29 -19.37
CA GLU A 208 -20.68 -12.97 -18.71
C GLU A 208 -19.45 -12.80 -17.80
N PHE A 209 -19.14 -13.77 -16.95
CA PHE A 209 -17.96 -13.73 -16.10
C PHE A 209 -16.69 -13.61 -16.93
N THR A 210 -16.56 -14.44 -17.98
CA THR A 210 -15.40 -14.37 -18.87
C THR A 210 -15.23 -12.98 -19.49
N ALA A 211 -16.32 -12.35 -19.89
CA ALA A 211 -16.27 -11.00 -20.46
C ALA A 211 -15.89 -9.94 -19.41
N ARG A 212 -16.46 -10.01 -18.21
CA ARG A 212 -16.34 -8.99 -17.15
C ARG A 212 -15.14 -9.17 -16.21
N ALA A 213 -14.46 -10.31 -16.24
CA ALA A 213 -13.34 -10.58 -15.32
C ALA A 213 -12.27 -9.47 -15.29
N PRO A 214 -11.86 -8.87 -16.44
CA PRO A 214 -10.95 -7.73 -16.44
C PRO A 214 -11.48 -6.52 -15.64
N GLU A 215 -12.76 -6.16 -15.86
CA GLU A 215 -13.41 -5.03 -15.19
C GLU A 215 -13.56 -5.28 -13.68
N ILE A 216 -13.85 -6.53 -13.28
CA ILE A 216 -13.95 -6.89 -11.86
C ILE A 216 -12.58 -6.74 -11.18
N LEU A 217 -11.48 -7.15 -11.83
CA LEU A 217 -10.13 -6.96 -11.29
C LEU A 217 -9.78 -5.48 -11.15
N VAL A 218 -10.12 -4.64 -12.14
CA VAL A 218 -9.97 -3.17 -12.03
C VAL A 218 -10.76 -2.63 -10.85
N SER A 219 -12.02 -3.03 -10.72
CA SER A 219 -12.88 -2.60 -9.62
C SER A 219 -12.34 -3.01 -8.23
N ILE A 220 -11.67 -4.17 -8.10
CA ILE A 220 -11.01 -4.57 -6.86
C ILE A 220 -9.82 -3.65 -6.57
N GLN A 221 -8.99 -3.34 -7.58
CA GLN A 221 -7.85 -2.42 -7.43
C GLN A 221 -8.31 -1.04 -6.93
N ASP A 222 -9.35 -0.50 -7.56
CA ASP A 222 -9.90 0.82 -7.22
C ASP A 222 -10.56 0.83 -5.83
N SER A 223 -11.29 -0.24 -5.49
CA SER A 223 -11.92 -0.41 -4.18
C SER A 223 -10.88 -0.38 -3.06
N LEU A 224 -9.79 -1.13 -3.19
CA LEU A 224 -8.72 -1.17 -2.20
C LEU A 224 -8.03 0.20 -2.04
N HIS A 225 -7.75 0.88 -3.14
CA HIS A 225 -7.20 2.23 -3.09
C HIS A 225 -8.15 3.22 -2.42
N THR A 226 -9.43 3.16 -2.77
CA THR A 226 -10.46 4.05 -2.21
C THR A 226 -10.59 3.84 -0.71
N HIS A 227 -10.70 2.59 -0.24
CA HIS A 227 -10.79 2.29 1.19
C HIS A 227 -9.56 2.77 1.96
N ALA A 228 -8.35 2.52 1.44
CA ALA A 228 -7.12 2.99 2.07
C ALA A 228 -7.05 4.53 2.11
N LYS A 229 -7.53 5.21 1.06
CA LYS A 229 -7.58 6.66 0.97
C LYS A 229 -8.58 7.26 1.96
N GLU A 230 -9.80 6.72 2.00
CA GLU A 230 -10.82 7.15 2.94
C GLU A 230 -10.38 6.94 4.39
N PHE A 231 -9.74 5.80 4.69
CA PHE A 231 -9.19 5.54 6.01
C PHE A 231 -8.10 6.54 6.41
N ARG A 232 -7.13 6.81 5.51
CA ARG A 232 -6.08 7.82 5.75
C ARG A 232 -6.69 9.20 5.96
N ASP A 233 -7.60 9.63 5.08
CA ASP A 233 -8.18 10.97 5.13
C ASP A 233 -9.03 11.16 6.39
N ALA A 234 -9.80 10.16 6.82
CA ALA A 234 -10.57 10.18 8.06
C ALA A 234 -9.70 10.21 9.34
N ASN A 235 -8.43 9.80 9.24
CA ASN A 235 -7.47 9.79 10.35
C ASN A 235 -6.32 10.80 10.17
N THR A 236 -6.50 11.78 9.27
CA THR A 236 -5.60 12.92 9.07
C THR A 236 -6.30 14.18 9.53
N HIS A 237 -5.72 14.89 10.50
CA HIS A 237 -6.37 16.04 11.13
C HIS A 237 -5.46 17.26 11.16
N GLU A 238 -6.02 18.43 10.83
CA GLU A 238 -5.37 19.69 11.08
C GLU A 238 -5.43 20.03 12.56
N ILE A 239 -4.27 20.33 13.16
CA ILE A 239 -4.16 20.63 14.59
C ILE A 239 -3.50 22.00 14.75
N ASN A 240 -4.19 22.88 15.49
CA ASN A 240 -3.84 24.29 15.59
C ASN A 240 -3.38 24.70 16.98
N SER A 241 -3.32 23.78 17.96
CA SER A 241 -2.79 24.09 19.28
C SER A 241 -1.91 22.97 19.83
N LYS A 242 -0.94 23.35 20.67
CA LYS A 242 -0.09 22.39 21.39
C LYS A 242 -0.91 21.44 22.24
N LYS A 243 -1.94 21.94 22.92
CA LYS A 243 -2.80 21.11 23.78
C LYS A 243 -3.49 20.01 22.97
N ASP A 244 -4.16 20.38 21.87
CA ASP A 244 -4.88 19.42 21.02
C ASP A 244 -3.92 18.40 20.37
N PHE A 245 -2.69 18.83 20.07
CA PHE A 245 -1.65 17.95 19.54
C PHE A 245 -1.24 16.87 20.55
N TYR A 246 -1.00 17.25 21.80
CA TYR A 246 -0.66 16.31 22.87
C TYR A 246 -1.84 15.39 23.18
N ASP A 247 -3.07 15.93 23.25
CA ASP A 247 -4.29 15.14 23.48
C ASP A 247 -4.53 14.11 22.36
N PHE A 248 -4.23 14.48 21.10
CA PHE A 248 -4.40 13.60 19.94
C PHE A 248 -3.46 12.38 19.99
N PHE A 249 -2.23 12.56 20.43
CA PHE A 249 -1.24 11.47 20.47
C PHE A 249 -1.14 10.74 21.80
N THR A 250 -1.88 11.18 22.82
CA THR A 250 -1.92 10.54 24.14
C THR A 250 -3.10 9.60 24.25
N ALA A 251 -2.84 8.35 24.69
CA ALA A 251 -3.92 7.37 24.94
C ALA A 251 -4.84 7.84 26.04
N LYS A 252 -6.14 7.80 25.83
CA LYS A 252 -7.14 8.17 26.85
C LYS A 252 -7.15 7.22 28.05
N ASN A 253 -6.83 5.95 27.81
CA ASN A 253 -6.72 4.93 28.85
C ASN A 253 -5.38 4.19 28.74
N PRO A 254 -4.34 4.58 29.48
CA PRO A 254 -3.02 3.94 29.43
C PRO A 254 -3.04 2.45 29.83
N SER A 255 -4.00 2.03 30.63
CA SER A 255 -4.11 0.63 31.11
C SER A 255 -4.80 -0.29 30.11
N LYS A 256 -5.46 0.27 29.08
CA LYS A 256 -6.13 -0.49 28.04
C LYS A 256 -5.60 -0.02 26.68
N PRO A 257 -4.77 -0.81 26.00
CA PRO A 257 -4.27 -0.44 24.68
C PRO A 257 -5.44 -0.16 23.73
N GLU A 258 -5.41 1.01 23.12
CA GLU A 258 -6.36 1.43 22.09
C GLU A 258 -5.61 2.06 20.92
N ILE A 259 -6.18 1.94 19.73
CA ILE A 259 -5.66 2.64 18.57
C ILE A 259 -6.03 4.11 18.71
N HIS A 260 -5.03 5.00 18.75
CA HIS A 260 -5.19 6.44 18.91
C HIS A 260 -4.19 7.20 18.04
N GLY A 261 -4.46 8.51 17.80
CA GLY A 261 -3.66 9.32 16.91
C GLY A 261 -4.00 9.05 15.44
N GLY A 262 -3.05 9.26 14.58
CA GLY A 262 -3.15 9.25 13.14
C GLY A 262 -2.09 10.18 12.55
N PHE A 263 -2.41 10.87 11.47
CA PHE A 263 -1.59 11.95 10.94
C PHE A 263 -2.10 13.30 11.44
N ALA A 264 -1.20 14.09 12.01
CA ALA A 264 -1.47 15.47 12.39
C ALA A 264 -0.78 16.44 11.41
N LEU A 265 -1.57 17.31 10.78
CA LEU A 265 -1.07 18.42 9.97
C LEU A 265 -0.96 19.64 10.88
N ALA A 266 0.23 19.97 11.30
CA ALA A 266 0.47 21.06 12.24
C ALA A 266 1.65 21.93 11.83
N HIS A 267 1.55 23.23 12.13
CA HIS A 267 2.60 24.20 11.87
C HIS A 267 3.80 24.01 12.80
N TRP A 268 4.99 24.07 12.21
CA TRP A 268 6.29 23.94 12.86
C TRP A 268 7.27 24.97 12.31
N ASN A 269 8.06 25.60 13.18
CA ASN A 269 8.97 26.70 12.84
C ASN A 269 10.35 26.26 12.31
N GLY A 270 10.60 24.95 12.17
CA GLY A 270 11.90 24.43 11.76
C GLY A 270 12.84 24.09 12.93
N SER A 271 12.43 24.28 14.20
CA SER A 271 13.29 24.00 15.36
C SER A 271 13.49 22.51 15.59
N ARG A 272 14.76 22.12 15.64
CA ARG A 272 15.18 20.75 15.96
C ARG A 272 14.86 20.39 17.41
N GLU A 273 15.00 21.34 18.33
CA GLU A 273 14.75 21.17 19.75
C GLU A 273 13.28 20.80 20.00
N ILE A 274 12.36 21.43 19.29
CA ILE A 274 10.92 21.11 19.36
C ILE A 274 10.67 19.69 18.84
N GLU A 275 11.29 19.30 17.73
CA GLU A 275 11.14 17.97 17.15
C GLU A 275 11.65 16.88 18.11
N GLU A 276 12.83 17.07 18.72
CA GLU A 276 13.42 16.17 19.70
C GLU A 276 12.54 16.07 20.96
N GLN A 277 12.03 17.20 21.48
CA GLN A 277 11.12 17.22 22.63
C GLN A 277 9.85 16.40 22.36
N ILE A 278 9.20 16.61 21.21
CA ILE A 278 7.97 15.89 20.85
C ILE A 278 8.23 14.39 20.67
N LYS A 279 9.37 14.04 20.08
CA LYS A 279 9.80 12.65 19.95
C LYS A 279 9.98 11.97 21.31
N ASP A 280 10.55 12.68 22.28
CA ASP A 280 10.74 12.15 23.62
C ASP A 280 9.42 12.03 24.39
N ASP A 281 8.57 13.04 24.33
CA ASP A 281 7.31 13.10 25.05
C ASP A 281 6.27 12.09 24.52
N LEU A 282 6.12 12.01 23.19
CA LEU A 282 4.98 11.34 22.54
C LEU A 282 5.38 10.17 21.63
N LYS A 283 6.67 10.00 21.32
CA LYS A 283 7.18 9.07 20.28
C LYS A 283 6.59 9.40 18.90
N VAL A 284 6.43 10.69 18.62
CA VAL A 284 5.92 11.25 17.37
C VAL A 284 7.06 12.00 16.68
N THR A 285 7.18 11.83 15.38
CA THR A 285 8.17 12.53 14.55
C THR A 285 7.54 13.21 13.36
N ILE A 286 8.24 14.17 12.76
CA ILE A 286 7.86 14.73 11.46
C ILE A 286 8.09 13.62 10.41
N ARG A 287 7.03 13.22 9.78
CA ARG A 287 7.11 12.19 8.73
C ARG A 287 7.59 12.77 7.41
N VAL A 288 6.96 13.84 6.99
CA VAL A 288 7.36 14.62 5.82
C VAL A 288 6.96 16.09 5.97
N ILE A 289 7.73 16.95 5.32
CA ILE A 289 7.35 18.31 4.93
C ILE A 289 6.79 18.17 3.51
N PRO A 290 5.48 18.33 3.30
CA PRO A 290 4.84 18.07 2.01
C PRO A 290 5.49 18.83 0.84
N LEU A 291 5.55 18.17 -0.35
CA LEU A 291 6.08 18.77 -1.58
C LEU A 291 5.02 19.51 -2.39
N ASP A 292 3.75 19.37 -2.01
CA ASP A 292 2.67 20.07 -2.69
C ASP A 292 2.75 21.59 -2.48
N ASP A 293 2.17 22.34 -3.40
CA ASP A 293 2.17 23.82 -3.37
C ASP A 293 1.16 24.40 -2.34
N SER A 294 0.54 23.54 -1.51
CA SER A 294 -0.41 23.95 -0.47
C SER A 294 0.27 24.63 0.73
N SER A 295 1.23 25.53 0.47
CA SER A 295 1.86 26.29 1.53
C SER A 295 0.85 27.29 2.13
N GLU A 296 0.35 26.98 3.32
CA GLU A 296 -0.44 27.90 4.14
C GLU A 296 0.46 28.43 5.25
N PRO A 297 0.94 29.68 5.14
CA PRO A 297 1.73 30.29 6.22
C PRO A 297 0.89 30.42 7.50
N GLY A 298 1.51 30.12 8.64
CA GLY A 298 0.85 30.16 9.93
C GLY A 298 1.84 30.37 11.08
N GLN A 299 1.47 29.94 12.25
CA GLN A 299 2.31 30.00 13.45
C GLN A 299 2.57 28.60 13.98
N CYS A 300 3.82 28.34 14.35
CA CYS A 300 4.21 27.11 15.05
C CYS A 300 3.33 26.91 16.30
N ILE A 301 2.65 25.79 16.37
CA ILE A 301 1.72 25.50 17.49
C ILE A 301 2.43 25.34 18.85
N PHE A 302 3.76 25.24 18.86
CA PHE A 302 4.57 25.04 20.06
C PHE A 302 5.21 26.32 20.57
N THR A 303 5.61 27.24 19.66
CA THR A 303 6.37 28.47 20.02
C THR A 303 5.62 29.75 19.67
N GLY A 304 4.62 29.70 18.79
CA GLY A 304 3.97 30.92 18.26
C GLY A 304 4.77 31.67 17.18
N GLU A 305 5.95 31.18 16.82
CA GLU A 305 6.78 31.79 15.76
C GLU A 305 6.24 31.50 14.37
N PRO A 306 6.62 32.29 13.36
CA PRO A 306 6.18 32.05 11.98
C PRO A 306 6.54 30.64 11.46
N SER A 307 5.66 30.04 10.72
CA SER A 307 5.83 28.77 10.03
C SER A 307 5.35 28.88 8.59
N ALA A 308 6.14 28.39 7.64
CA ALA A 308 5.85 28.47 6.21
C ALA A 308 4.69 27.57 5.78
N ARG A 309 4.53 26.42 6.46
CA ARG A 309 3.52 25.41 6.11
C ARG A 309 3.29 24.42 7.25
N ARG A 310 2.22 23.66 7.14
CA ARG A 310 1.99 22.50 8.00
C ARG A 310 2.91 21.35 7.58
N VAL A 311 3.34 20.56 8.54
CA VAL A 311 4.10 19.32 8.32
C VAL A 311 3.30 18.13 8.83
N VAL A 312 3.62 16.95 8.34
CA VAL A 312 2.92 15.71 8.72
C VAL A 312 3.63 15.09 9.92
N TRP A 313 2.95 15.01 11.05
CA TRP A 313 3.39 14.36 12.27
C TRP A 313 2.66 13.03 12.46
N ALA A 314 3.37 12.00 12.90
CA ALA A 314 2.76 10.72 13.29
C ALA A 314 3.68 9.88 14.16
N LYS A 315 3.08 8.90 14.86
CA LYS A 315 3.80 7.73 15.35
C LYS A 315 4.16 6.83 14.18
N SER A 316 5.27 6.12 14.23
CA SER A 316 5.74 5.27 13.14
C SER A 316 6.30 3.93 13.62
N TYR A 317 6.41 3.02 12.68
CA TYR A 317 7.16 1.77 12.80
C TYR A 317 8.65 1.98 12.55
#